data_a5823ecc77fcb4ba0788ebed22cd6d67
#
_entry.id   a5823ecc77fcb4ba0788ebed22cd6d67
#
_cell.length_a   1.000
_cell.length_b   1.000
_cell.length_c   1.000
_cell.angle_alpha   90.00
_cell.angle_beta   90.00
_cell.angle_gamma   90.00
#
_symmetry.space_group_name_H-M   'P 1'
#
loop_
_entity.id
_entity.type
_entity.pdbx_description
1 polymer ?
#
loop_
_entity_poly.entity_id
_entity_poly.type
_entity_poly.pdbx_seq_one_letter_code
_entity_poly.pdbx_strand_id
1 'polypeptide(L)'
;MAYLRENIKKLGFGLMRLPKLEGDVIDIEQTQKMVDLFMDAGFTYFDTAWAYAGSEDAIRQALVERYPREKFQLATKNAAWINCKTREEATAQFDISLKQTGAGYFDFYLLHNLGEARTRYFDDFGLWD
;
A
#
# COMPACT_ATOMS: atom_id res chain seq x y z
N MET A 1 -3.68 12.01 -19.71
CA MET A 1 -4.08 11.65 -18.35
C MET A 1 -3.16 12.31 -17.32
N ALA A 2 -3.72 13.03 -16.39
CA ALA A 2 -2.96 13.65 -15.29
C ALA A 2 -2.51 12.64 -14.21
N TYR A 3 -2.24 11.41 -14.61
CA TYR A 3 -1.97 10.33 -13.66
C TYR A 3 -0.63 10.46 -12.96
N LEU A 4 0.38 10.79 -13.70
CA LEU A 4 1.69 11.03 -13.13
C LEU A 4 1.84 12.47 -12.67
N ARG A 5 0.72 13.14 -12.54
CA ARG A 5 0.55 14.51 -12.01
C ARG A 5 1.89 15.21 -11.87
N GLU A 6 2.25 15.96 -12.85
CA GLU A 6 3.46 16.78 -12.85
C GLU A 6 3.62 17.61 -11.57
N ASN A 7 2.53 17.81 -10.87
CA ASN A 7 2.44 18.62 -9.64
C ASN A 7 2.55 17.83 -8.34
N ILE A 8 2.70 16.49 -8.37
CA ILE A 8 2.93 15.71 -7.14
C ILE A 8 4.35 15.98 -6.66
N LYS A 9 4.49 16.38 -5.39
CA LYS A 9 5.79 16.53 -4.75
C LYS A 9 6.53 15.19 -4.70
N LYS A 10 7.84 15.22 -4.83
CA LYS A 10 8.71 14.06 -5.05
C LYS A 10 9.02 13.23 -3.79
N LEU A 11 8.36 13.46 -2.68
CA LEU A 11 8.54 12.68 -1.45
C LEU A 11 7.30 11.80 -1.19
N GLY A 12 7.52 10.50 -1.01
CA GLY A 12 6.49 9.54 -0.63
C GLY A 12 6.63 9.10 0.82
N PHE A 13 5.52 8.75 1.46
CA PHE A 13 5.46 8.19 2.79
C PHE A 13 5.44 6.67 2.71
N GLY A 14 6.54 6.02 3.11
CA GLY A 14 6.64 4.55 3.15
C GLY A 14 6.08 3.99 4.45
N LEU A 15 5.19 3.01 4.33
CA LEU A 15 4.45 2.45 5.46
C LEU A 15 4.97 1.07 5.91
N MET A 16 6.17 0.69 5.51
CA MET A 16 6.76 -0.60 5.88
C MET A 16 7.17 -0.67 7.35
N ARG A 17 7.66 0.43 7.91
CA ARG A 17 8.23 0.50 9.27
C ARG A 17 7.53 1.54 10.11
N LEU A 18 6.26 1.33 10.36
CA LEU A 18 5.47 2.21 11.21
C LEU A 18 5.88 2.07 12.68
N PRO A 19 5.70 3.12 13.49
CA PRO A 19 5.98 3.04 14.92
C PRO A 19 5.11 1.98 15.59
N LYS A 20 5.66 1.30 16.57
CA LYS A 20 5.01 0.19 17.25
C LYS A 20 4.95 0.41 18.75
N LEU A 21 3.89 -0.08 19.35
CA LEU A 21 3.74 -0.32 20.78
C LEU A 21 4.40 -1.66 21.14
N GLU A 22 4.30 -2.10 22.40
CA GLU A 22 4.75 -3.43 22.79
C GLU A 22 4.05 -4.53 21.98
N GLY A 23 4.77 -5.63 21.73
CA GLY A 23 4.23 -6.81 21.06
C GLY A 23 3.95 -6.63 19.56
N ASP A 24 4.73 -5.81 18.87
CA ASP A 24 4.59 -5.57 17.42
C ASP A 24 3.27 -4.92 16.95
N VAL A 25 2.50 -4.38 17.88
CA VAL A 25 1.27 -3.65 17.55
C VAL A 25 1.62 -2.28 17.00
N ILE A 26 1.09 -1.95 15.81
CA ILE A 26 1.31 -0.62 15.22
C ILE A 26 0.64 0.46 16.09
N ASP A 27 1.42 1.50 16.40
CA ASP A 27 0.93 2.67 17.12
C ASP A 27 0.12 3.56 16.14
N ILE A 28 -1.19 3.36 16.12
CA ILE A 28 -2.09 4.09 15.21
C ILE A 28 -2.13 5.58 15.54
N GLU A 29 -2.11 5.95 16.80
CA GLU A 29 -2.13 7.36 17.20
C GLU A 29 -0.89 8.10 16.68
N GLN A 30 0.29 7.49 16.85
CA GLN A 30 1.54 8.06 16.34
C GLN A 30 1.54 8.09 14.81
N THR A 31 1.04 7.05 14.17
CA THR A 31 0.92 6.98 12.71
C THR A 31 0.00 8.09 12.18
N GLN A 32 -1.12 8.35 12.84
CA GLN A 32 -2.03 9.45 12.49
C GLN A 32 -1.32 10.80 12.55
N LYS A 33 -0.55 11.06 13.60
CA LYS A 33 0.25 12.30 13.74
C LYS A 33 1.25 12.46 12.60
N MET A 34 1.93 11.37 12.24
CA MET A 34 2.89 11.37 11.14
C MET A 34 2.23 11.65 9.79
N VAL A 35 1.07 11.04 9.55
CA VAL A 35 0.27 11.28 8.33
C VAL A 35 -0.18 12.74 8.26
N ASP A 36 -0.68 13.29 9.38
CA ASP A 36 -1.12 14.69 9.43
C ASP A 36 0.02 15.66 9.13
N LEU A 37 1.20 15.46 9.71
CA LEU A 37 2.38 16.28 9.43
C LEU A 37 2.78 16.20 7.96
N PHE A 38 2.74 15.03 7.36
CA PHE A 38 3.08 14.82 5.96
C PHE A 38 2.10 15.52 5.03
N MET A 39 0.79 15.35 5.28
CA MET A 39 -0.27 16.00 4.51
C MET A 39 -0.24 17.53 4.68
N ASP A 40 -0.03 18.02 5.90
CA ASP A 40 0.05 19.47 6.19
C ASP A 40 1.25 20.13 5.49
N ALA A 41 2.34 19.38 5.28
CA ALA A 41 3.48 19.84 4.51
C ALA A 41 3.23 19.86 2.98
N GLY A 42 2.06 19.39 2.54
CA GLY A 42 1.67 19.38 1.13
C GLY A 42 2.10 18.15 0.35
N PHE A 43 2.57 17.11 1.02
CA PHE A 43 2.88 15.81 0.40
C PHE A 43 1.64 14.92 0.39
N THR A 44 1.50 14.07 -0.61
CA THR A 44 0.24 13.32 -0.83
C THR A 44 0.42 11.86 -1.23
N TYR A 45 1.65 11.40 -1.44
CA TYR A 45 1.91 10.04 -1.94
C TYR A 45 2.26 9.09 -0.80
N PHE A 46 1.50 7.99 -0.70
CA PHE A 46 1.68 6.94 0.32
C PHE A 46 1.94 5.59 -0.33
N ASP A 47 2.88 4.83 0.23
CA ASP A 47 3.30 3.52 -0.27
C ASP A 47 3.16 2.45 0.80
N THR A 48 2.31 1.47 0.54
CA THR A 48 2.13 0.29 1.38
C THR A 48 2.31 -0.99 0.56
N ALA A 49 2.06 -2.14 1.14
CA ALA A 49 2.06 -3.43 0.47
C ALA A 49 1.24 -4.45 1.25
N TRP A 50 0.65 -5.40 0.53
CA TRP A 50 -0.02 -6.54 1.16
C TRP A 50 0.91 -7.30 2.12
N ALA A 51 2.19 -7.40 1.77
CA ALA A 51 3.19 -8.10 2.57
C ALA A 51 3.62 -7.38 3.86
N TYR A 52 3.31 -6.09 4.00
CA TYR A 52 3.69 -5.33 5.21
C TYR A 52 2.69 -5.59 6.32
N ALA A 53 3.09 -6.36 7.32
CA ALA A 53 2.21 -6.81 8.40
C ALA A 53 1.47 -5.62 9.07
N GLY A 54 0.14 -5.60 8.96
CA GLY A 54 -0.72 -4.58 9.56
C GLY A 54 -0.71 -3.21 8.89
N SER A 55 0.13 -2.99 7.87
CA SER A 55 0.30 -1.67 7.24
C SER A 55 -0.95 -1.21 6.49
N GLU A 56 -1.59 -2.09 5.73
CA GLU A 56 -2.81 -1.73 4.98
C GLU A 56 -3.96 -1.37 5.91
N ASP A 57 -4.12 -2.07 7.03
CA ASP A 57 -5.12 -1.73 8.05
C ASP A 57 -4.77 -0.43 8.77
N ALA A 58 -3.48 -0.21 9.06
CA ALA A 58 -3.00 1.01 9.69
C ALA A 58 -3.25 2.24 8.82
N ILE A 59 -2.99 2.17 7.51
CA ILE A 59 -3.23 3.30 6.61
C ILE A 59 -4.73 3.56 6.42
N ARG A 60 -5.57 2.54 6.50
CA ARG A 60 -7.02 2.74 6.54
C ARG A 60 -7.40 3.68 7.68
N GLN A 61 -6.94 3.37 8.89
CA GLN A 61 -7.27 4.14 10.09
C GLN A 61 -6.58 5.51 10.14
N ALA A 62 -5.36 5.61 9.64
CA ALA A 62 -4.57 6.84 9.74
C ALA A 62 -4.82 7.84 8.61
N LEU A 63 -5.23 7.37 7.46
CA LEU A 63 -5.39 8.20 6.25
C LEU A 63 -6.78 8.06 5.62
N VAL A 64 -7.14 6.86 5.18
CA VAL A 64 -8.30 6.63 4.29
C VAL A 64 -9.62 7.04 4.95
N GLU A 65 -9.79 6.74 6.23
CA GLU A 65 -11.00 7.09 6.98
C GLU A 65 -11.03 8.56 7.43
N ARG A 66 -9.94 9.30 7.28
CA ARG A 66 -9.76 10.65 7.81
C ARG A 66 -9.65 11.75 6.76
N TYR A 67 -9.23 11.42 5.55
CA TYR A 67 -9.02 12.37 4.45
C TYR A 67 -9.87 11.98 3.24
N PRO A 68 -10.36 12.97 2.45
CA PRO A 68 -11.04 12.68 1.19
C PRO A 68 -10.12 11.89 0.25
N ARG A 69 -10.65 10.85 -0.39
CA ARG A 69 -9.86 9.93 -1.23
C ARG A 69 -9.07 10.62 -2.34
N GLU A 70 -9.64 11.68 -2.91
CA GLU A 70 -9.01 12.45 -4.00
C GLU A 70 -7.82 13.32 -3.53
N LYS A 71 -7.60 13.45 -2.23
CA LYS A 71 -6.54 14.29 -1.67
C LYS A 71 -5.18 13.60 -1.60
N PHE A 72 -5.13 12.30 -1.81
CA PHE A 72 -3.88 11.55 -1.73
C PHE A 72 -3.78 10.48 -2.81
N GLN A 73 -2.56 10.01 -3.06
CA GLN A 73 -2.28 8.86 -3.91
C GLN A 73 -1.84 7.70 -3.01
N LEU A 74 -2.35 6.51 -3.29
CA LEU A 74 -2.04 5.31 -2.55
C LEU A 74 -1.56 4.22 -3.49
N ALA A 75 -0.36 3.69 -3.21
CA ALA A 75 0.20 2.52 -3.87
C ALA A 75 0.20 1.33 -2.91
N THR A 76 -0.17 0.16 -3.42
CA THR A 76 0.07 -1.11 -2.75
C THR A 76 0.66 -2.12 -3.73
N LYS A 77 0.94 -3.34 -3.27
CA LYS A 77 1.72 -4.31 -4.04
C LYS A 77 1.19 -5.71 -3.85
N ASN A 78 1.18 -6.45 -4.96
CA ASN A 78 0.92 -7.89 -4.97
C ASN A 78 2.17 -8.66 -4.56
N ALA A 79 2.03 -9.60 -3.64
CA ALA A 79 3.10 -10.48 -3.18
C ALA A 79 2.75 -11.96 -3.47
N ALA A 80 2.54 -12.29 -4.73
CA ALA A 80 2.16 -13.64 -5.16
C ALA A 80 3.14 -14.73 -4.72
N TRP A 81 4.38 -14.35 -4.39
CA TRP A 81 5.40 -15.25 -3.85
C TRP A 81 5.18 -15.62 -2.38
N ILE A 82 4.19 -15.05 -1.70
CA ILE A 82 3.83 -15.42 -0.33
C ILE A 82 2.64 -16.38 -0.36
N ASN A 83 2.92 -17.66 -0.22
CA ASN A 83 1.95 -18.73 -0.02
C ASN A 83 0.85 -18.88 -1.09
N CYS A 84 0.95 -18.20 -2.24
CA CYS A 84 0.01 -18.42 -3.33
C CYS A 84 0.39 -19.68 -4.10
N LYS A 85 -0.61 -20.51 -4.39
CA LYS A 85 -0.46 -21.75 -5.15
C LYS A 85 -1.20 -21.69 -6.50
N THR A 86 -2.14 -20.77 -6.64
CA THR A 86 -2.96 -20.60 -7.83
C THR A 86 -3.02 -19.14 -8.26
N ARG A 87 -3.38 -18.90 -9.52
CA ARG A 87 -3.64 -17.56 -10.04
C ARG A 87 -4.77 -16.86 -9.25
N GLU A 88 -5.80 -17.61 -8.90
CA GLU A 88 -6.95 -17.09 -8.15
C GLU A 88 -6.53 -16.57 -6.78
N GLU A 89 -5.68 -17.29 -6.07
CA GLU A 89 -5.12 -16.83 -4.78
C GLU A 89 -4.27 -15.58 -4.96
N ALA A 90 -3.45 -15.52 -6.00
CA ALA A 90 -2.59 -14.39 -6.30
C ALA A 90 -3.41 -13.14 -6.67
N THR A 91 -4.43 -13.28 -7.50
CA THR A 91 -5.32 -12.16 -7.89
C THR A 91 -6.22 -11.72 -6.75
N ALA A 92 -6.63 -12.63 -5.87
CA ALA A 92 -7.45 -12.31 -4.69
C ALA A 92 -6.74 -11.34 -3.72
N GLN A 93 -5.41 -11.26 -3.73
CA GLN A 93 -4.69 -10.27 -2.93
C GLN A 93 -5.12 -8.84 -3.21
N PHE A 94 -5.47 -8.52 -4.45
CA PHE A 94 -5.98 -7.18 -4.81
C PHE A 94 -7.26 -6.84 -4.04
N ASP A 95 -8.23 -7.74 -4.04
CA ASP A 95 -9.49 -7.54 -3.33
C ASP A 95 -9.30 -7.48 -1.81
N ILE A 96 -8.38 -8.30 -1.28
CA ILE A 96 -8.01 -8.26 0.13
C ILE A 96 -7.41 -6.89 0.48
N SER A 97 -6.50 -6.39 -0.34
CA SER A 97 -5.89 -5.07 -0.15
C SER A 97 -6.91 -3.93 -0.23
N LEU A 98 -7.86 -4.00 -1.16
CA LEU A 98 -8.97 -3.04 -1.22
C LEU A 98 -9.78 -3.04 0.07
N LYS A 99 -10.07 -4.21 0.61
CA LYS A 99 -10.82 -4.35 1.86
C LYS A 99 -10.03 -3.87 3.07
N GLN A 100 -8.75 -4.24 3.16
CA GLN A 100 -7.88 -3.86 4.28
C GLN A 100 -7.65 -2.35 4.34
N THR A 101 -7.43 -1.72 3.21
CA THR A 101 -7.21 -0.26 3.12
C THR A 101 -8.49 0.55 3.12
N GLY A 102 -9.62 -0.03 2.69
CA GLY A 102 -10.87 0.69 2.48
C GLY A 102 -10.78 1.77 1.41
N ALA A 103 -9.74 1.75 0.58
CA ALA A 103 -9.42 2.87 -0.33
C ALA A 103 -10.35 3.00 -1.55
N GLY A 104 -11.09 1.94 -1.89
CA GLY A 104 -11.98 1.92 -3.06
C GLY A 104 -11.25 1.73 -4.38
N TYR A 105 -10.06 2.29 -4.51
CA TYR A 105 -9.15 2.10 -5.65
C TYR A 105 -7.72 2.42 -5.23
N PHE A 106 -6.75 1.92 -6.00
CA PHE A 106 -5.35 2.30 -5.86
C PHE A 106 -4.92 3.16 -7.04
N ASP A 107 -4.11 4.19 -6.77
CA ASP A 107 -3.49 4.98 -7.83
C ASP A 107 -2.40 4.17 -8.53
N PHE A 108 -1.70 3.31 -7.79
CA PHE A 108 -0.67 2.42 -8.32
C PHE A 108 -0.75 1.05 -7.65
N TYR A 109 -0.65 0.00 -8.45
CA TYR A 109 -0.58 -1.38 -8.00
C TYR A 109 0.65 -2.05 -8.57
N LEU A 110 1.57 -2.48 -7.72
CA LEU A 110 2.88 -2.96 -8.11
C LEU A 110 3.00 -4.48 -7.91
N LEU A 111 3.86 -5.10 -8.70
CA LEU A 111 4.34 -6.45 -8.47
C LEU A 111 5.54 -6.36 -7.51
N HIS A 112 5.39 -6.93 -6.32
CA HIS A 112 6.31 -6.71 -5.21
C HIS A 112 7.60 -7.52 -5.36
N ASN A 113 8.75 -6.84 -5.22
CA ASN A 113 10.05 -7.48 -5.17
C ASN A 113 10.39 -8.29 -6.42
N LEU A 114 10.31 -7.68 -7.59
CA LEU A 114 10.79 -8.30 -8.81
C LEU A 114 12.29 -8.62 -8.67
N GLY A 115 12.67 -9.84 -9.04
CA GLY A 115 14.04 -10.33 -8.93
C GLY A 115 14.12 -11.81 -9.24
N GLU A 116 15.31 -12.35 -9.32
CA GLU A 116 15.57 -13.74 -9.78
C GLU A 116 14.69 -14.79 -9.08
N ALA A 117 14.51 -14.65 -7.77
CA ALA A 117 13.79 -15.63 -6.98
C ALA A 117 12.26 -15.45 -6.98
N ARG A 118 11.76 -14.27 -7.34
CA ARG A 118 10.33 -13.93 -7.16
C ARG A 118 9.58 -13.62 -8.45
N THR A 119 10.24 -13.13 -9.47
CA THR A 119 9.61 -12.78 -10.75
C THR A 119 8.82 -13.95 -11.35
N ARG A 120 9.32 -15.17 -11.23
CA ARG A 120 8.67 -16.39 -11.72
C ARG A 120 7.23 -16.58 -11.23
N TYR A 121 6.91 -16.13 -10.01
CA TYR A 121 5.54 -16.24 -9.48
C TYR A 121 4.56 -15.37 -10.26
N PHE A 122 4.98 -14.20 -10.67
CA PHE A 122 4.16 -13.31 -11.51
C PHE A 122 4.01 -13.84 -12.92
N ASP A 123 5.04 -14.49 -13.46
CA ASP A 123 5.00 -15.18 -14.75
C ASP A 123 4.03 -16.36 -14.68
N ASP A 124 4.23 -17.25 -13.70
CA ASP A 124 3.45 -18.49 -13.55
C ASP A 124 1.96 -18.23 -13.35
N PHE A 125 1.62 -17.17 -12.63
CA PHE A 125 0.23 -16.78 -12.38
C PHE A 125 -0.33 -15.78 -13.40
N GLY A 126 0.46 -15.38 -14.39
CA GLY A 126 0.01 -14.49 -15.46
C GLY A 126 -0.44 -13.12 -14.95
N LEU A 127 0.31 -12.51 -14.02
CA LEU A 127 -0.06 -11.25 -13.37
C LEU A 127 0.44 -9.99 -14.08
N TRP A 128 1.06 -10.13 -15.23
CA TRP A 128 1.57 -9.00 -16.04
C TRP A 128 0.47 -8.31 -16.84
N ASP A 129 -0.65 -8.99 -17.07
CA ASP A 129 -1.74 -8.51 -17.92
C ASP A 129 -2.90 -7.90 -17.11
#